data_fda7cc205f2d3f203c32d836b28f8048
#
_entry.id   fda7cc205f2d3f203c32d836b28f8048
#
_cell.length_a   1.000
_cell.length_b   1.000
_cell.length_c   1.000
_cell.angle_alpha   90.00
_cell.angle_beta   90.00
_cell.angle_gamma   90.00
#
_symmetry.space_group_name_H-M   'P 1'
#
loop_
_entity.id
_entity.type
_entity.pdbx_description
1 polymer ?
#
loop_
_entity_poly.entity_id
_entity_poly.type
_entity_poly.pdbx_seq_one_letter_code
_entity_poly.pdbx_strand_id
1 'polypeptide(L)'
;MFVDRGDAGRRLGRRLQHLRGEDVVILGLPRGGVPVAAEVALALDAPLDVIVVRKLGVPSQPELAMGALGEGDVRVLVPETVRRAGVTDDALADVERRERAELERRAQRFRGDRTRLSLVGRTAVVVDDGIATGATARAACEVARAQGAARVVLAVPVAPVDWARNLSDAADELIALATPRLLRAIG
;
A
#
# COMPACT_ATOMS: atom_id res chain seq x y z
N MET A 1 -3.05 14.90 17.48
CA MET A 1 -2.23 15.46 16.39
C MET A 1 -0.83 14.84 16.52
N PHE A 2 -0.17 14.50 15.44
CA PHE A 2 1.21 13.99 15.43
C PHE A 2 2.18 15.16 15.25
N VAL A 3 3.35 15.06 15.89
CA VAL A 3 4.41 16.07 15.75
C VAL A 3 5.09 15.96 14.38
N ASP A 4 5.37 14.71 13.98
CA ASP A 4 5.98 14.37 12.71
C ASP A 4 5.66 12.91 12.36
N ARG A 5 6.23 12.43 11.22
CA ARG A 5 6.06 11.04 10.77
C ARG A 5 6.69 10.02 11.71
N GLY A 6 7.77 10.37 12.42
CA GLY A 6 8.39 9.52 13.42
C GLY A 6 7.50 9.34 14.66
N ASP A 7 6.92 10.42 15.17
CA ASP A 7 5.94 10.34 16.29
C ASP A 7 4.73 9.50 15.88
N ALA A 8 4.21 9.70 14.67
CA ALA A 8 3.12 8.91 14.12
C ALA A 8 3.48 7.41 14.04
N GLY A 9 4.67 7.10 13.55
CA GLY A 9 5.19 5.72 13.45
C GLY A 9 5.36 5.05 14.81
N ARG A 10 5.95 5.73 15.79
CA ARG A 10 6.08 5.21 17.16
C ARG A 10 4.73 4.90 17.80
N ARG A 11 3.74 5.77 17.59
CA ARG A 11 2.37 5.51 18.10
C ARG A 11 1.71 4.35 17.36
N LEU A 12 1.90 4.27 16.06
CA LEU A 12 1.38 3.17 15.23
C LEU A 12 2.01 1.83 15.65
N GLY A 13 3.33 1.81 15.88
CA GLY A 13 4.04 0.62 16.36
C GLY A 13 3.51 0.13 17.72
N ARG A 14 3.16 1.06 18.65
CA ARG A 14 2.50 0.68 19.91
C ARG A 14 1.12 0.04 19.67
N ARG A 15 0.37 0.53 18.71
CA ARG A 15 -0.97 -0.03 18.39
C ARG A 15 -0.90 -1.42 17.74
N LEU A 16 0.24 -1.72 17.10
CA LEU A 16 0.51 -2.98 16.40
C LEU A 16 1.23 -4.04 17.26
N GLN A 17 1.42 -3.80 18.56
CA GLN A 17 2.19 -4.71 19.44
C GLN A 17 1.66 -6.15 19.49
N HIS A 18 0.39 -6.37 19.16
CA HIS A 18 -0.18 -7.71 19.05
C HIS A 18 0.44 -8.56 17.93
N LEU A 19 1.14 -7.93 16.96
CA LEU A 19 1.87 -8.62 15.88
C LEU A 19 3.33 -8.93 16.24
N ARG A 20 3.82 -8.47 17.40
CA ARG A 20 5.21 -8.68 17.78
C ARG A 20 5.47 -10.17 18.02
N GLY A 21 6.54 -10.69 17.40
CA GLY A 21 6.89 -12.11 17.49
C GLY A 21 6.20 -12.99 16.45
N GLU A 22 5.27 -12.45 15.66
CA GLU A 22 4.76 -13.12 14.45
C GLU A 22 5.76 -13.00 13.29
N ASP A 23 5.63 -13.85 12.28
CA ASP A 23 6.42 -13.75 11.05
C ASP A 23 5.87 -12.65 10.14
N VAL A 24 6.21 -11.39 10.47
CA VAL A 24 5.74 -10.21 9.77
C VAL A 24 6.84 -9.57 8.92
N VAL A 25 6.44 -8.87 7.84
CA VAL A 25 7.26 -7.93 7.08
C VAL A 25 6.57 -6.59 7.06
N ILE A 26 7.27 -5.54 7.48
CA ILE A 26 6.76 -4.18 7.41
C ILE A 26 7.08 -3.60 6.03
N LEU A 27 6.07 -3.10 5.34
CA LEU A 27 6.15 -2.59 3.98
C LEU A 27 5.77 -1.11 3.96
N GLY A 28 6.77 -0.23 3.81
CA GLY A 28 6.53 1.21 3.70
C GLY A 28 6.14 1.61 2.27
N LEU A 29 5.04 2.35 2.11
CA LEU A 29 4.69 2.98 0.84
C LEU A 29 5.52 4.24 0.61
N PRO A 30 6.36 4.28 -0.44
CA PRO A 30 7.14 5.48 -0.72
C PRO A 30 6.27 6.66 -1.20
N ARG A 31 6.57 7.89 -0.81
CA ARG A 31 7.70 8.30 0.03
C ARG A 31 7.29 8.41 1.50
N GLY A 32 6.09 8.95 1.80
CA GLY A 32 5.66 9.36 3.12
C GLY A 32 5.54 8.22 4.12
N GLY A 33 5.11 7.04 3.67
CA GLY A 33 4.96 5.86 4.54
C GLY A 33 6.28 5.24 5.03
N VAL A 34 7.40 5.47 4.33
CA VAL A 34 8.68 4.84 4.71
C VAL A 34 9.17 5.26 6.09
N PRO A 35 9.21 6.56 6.46
CA PRO A 35 9.58 6.98 7.83
C PRO A 35 8.65 6.41 8.90
N VAL A 36 7.35 6.32 8.63
CA VAL A 36 6.36 5.73 9.55
C VAL A 36 6.61 4.23 9.71
N ALA A 37 6.82 3.53 8.60
CA ALA A 37 7.12 2.09 8.58
C ALA A 37 8.40 1.74 9.32
N ALA A 38 9.44 2.59 9.24
CA ALA A 38 10.70 2.39 9.95
C ALA A 38 10.50 2.34 11.48
N GLU A 39 9.71 3.24 12.03
CA GLU A 39 9.39 3.25 13.46
C GLU A 39 8.52 2.06 13.87
N VAL A 40 7.60 1.63 12.99
CA VAL A 40 6.79 0.42 13.22
C VAL A 40 7.69 -0.82 13.24
N ALA A 41 8.61 -0.94 12.28
CA ALA A 41 9.55 -2.06 12.20
C ALA A 41 10.43 -2.16 13.45
N LEU A 42 10.95 -1.02 13.94
CA LEU A 42 11.71 -0.95 15.20
C LEU A 42 10.85 -1.38 16.40
N ALA A 43 9.60 -0.92 16.48
CA ALA A 43 8.71 -1.24 17.60
C ALA A 43 8.32 -2.73 17.65
N LEU A 44 8.23 -3.39 16.51
CA LEU A 44 7.85 -4.81 16.40
C LEU A 44 9.06 -5.75 16.35
N ASP A 45 10.28 -5.21 16.23
CA ASP A 45 11.50 -5.98 15.95
C ASP A 45 11.33 -6.84 14.69
N ALA A 46 10.84 -6.22 13.62
CA ALA A 46 10.44 -6.87 12.38
C ALA A 46 11.23 -6.31 11.18
N PRO A 47 11.46 -7.12 10.13
CA PRO A 47 12.12 -6.65 8.94
C PRO A 47 11.31 -5.60 8.19
N LEU A 48 12.00 -4.58 7.67
CA LEU A 48 11.45 -3.48 6.89
C LEU A 48 11.82 -3.61 5.41
N ASP A 49 10.83 -3.43 4.55
CA ASP A 49 11.04 -3.25 3.12
C ASP A 49 10.15 -2.12 2.58
N VAL A 50 10.32 -1.74 1.32
CA VAL A 50 9.41 -0.85 0.61
C VAL A 50 8.47 -1.67 -0.26
N ILE A 51 7.25 -1.19 -0.45
CA ILE A 51 6.34 -1.72 -1.45
C ILE A 51 6.07 -0.65 -2.51
N VAL A 52 6.55 -0.88 -3.72
CA VAL A 52 6.35 0.03 -4.83
C VAL A 52 5.23 -0.49 -5.71
N VAL A 53 4.21 0.32 -5.87
CA VAL A 53 3.01 -0.05 -6.63
C VAL A 53 2.59 1.09 -7.57
N ARG A 54 1.88 0.73 -8.62
CA ARG A 54 1.25 1.67 -9.54
C ARG A 54 -0.19 1.27 -9.79
N LYS A 55 -1.10 2.21 -9.56
CA LYS A 55 -2.52 2.05 -9.93
C LYS A 55 -2.66 2.07 -11.45
N LEU A 56 -3.42 1.14 -11.99
CA LEU A 56 -3.88 1.17 -13.37
C LEU A 56 -5.23 1.90 -13.41
N GLY A 57 -5.22 3.15 -13.84
CA GLY A 57 -6.43 3.95 -14.00
C GLY A 57 -7.10 3.67 -15.34
N VAL A 58 -8.45 3.72 -15.37
CA VAL A 58 -9.21 3.68 -16.62
C VAL A 58 -8.81 4.87 -17.51
N PRO A 59 -8.53 4.70 -18.81
CA PRO A 59 -8.04 5.77 -19.68
C PRO A 59 -8.94 7.02 -19.70
N SER A 60 -10.26 6.83 -19.72
CA SER A 60 -11.24 7.92 -19.72
C SER A 60 -11.52 8.49 -18.32
N GLN A 61 -11.12 7.79 -17.26
CA GLN A 61 -11.36 8.15 -15.86
C GLN A 61 -10.20 7.67 -14.98
N PRO A 62 -9.03 8.37 -14.98
CA PRO A 62 -7.80 7.88 -14.33
C PRO A 62 -7.91 7.65 -12.82
N GLU A 63 -8.88 8.27 -12.15
CA GLU A 63 -9.14 8.04 -10.73
C GLU A 63 -9.85 6.72 -10.44
N LEU A 64 -10.54 6.14 -11.43
CA LEU A 64 -11.14 4.82 -11.33
C LEU A 64 -10.08 3.75 -11.56
N ALA A 65 -9.76 2.96 -10.53
CA ALA A 65 -8.79 1.90 -10.62
C ALA A 65 -9.38 0.66 -11.33
N MET A 66 -8.73 0.22 -12.40
CA MET A 66 -9.00 -1.06 -13.07
C MET A 66 -7.97 -2.14 -12.73
N GLY A 67 -6.97 -1.81 -11.91
CA GLY A 67 -5.95 -2.73 -11.45
C GLY A 67 -4.76 -2.05 -10.78
N ALA A 68 -3.73 -2.84 -10.55
CA ALA A 68 -2.46 -2.41 -9.97
C ALA A 68 -1.29 -3.22 -10.53
N LEU A 69 -0.12 -2.60 -10.58
CA LEU A 69 1.17 -3.24 -10.84
C LEU A 69 2.05 -3.18 -9.61
N GLY A 70 2.81 -4.24 -9.39
CA GLY A 70 3.85 -4.33 -8.37
C GLY A 70 5.17 -4.85 -8.94
N GLU A 71 6.23 -4.72 -8.16
CA GLU A 71 7.54 -5.26 -8.50
C GLU A 71 7.48 -6.79 -8.67
N GLY A 72 8.33 -7.35 -9.55
CA GLY A 72 8.39 -8.79 -9.83
C GLY A 72 7.24 -9.27 -10.72
N ASP A 73 6.91 -8.48 -11.71
CA ASP A 73 5.86 -8.75 -12.71
C ASP A 73 4.45 -8.97 -12.13
N VAL A 74 4.23 -8.51 -10.90
CA VAL A 74 2.92 -8.60 -10.28
C VAL A 74 1.93 -7.68 -10.98
N ARG A 75 0.81 -8.27 -11.41
CA ARG A 75 -0.31 -7.62 -12.09
C ARG A 75 -1.61 -8.09 -11.45
N VAL A 76 -2.37 -7.14 -10.94
CA VAL A 76 -3.71 -7.36 -10.42
C VAL A 76 -4.69 -6.58 -11.30
N LEU A 77 -5.74 -7.23 -11.78
CA LEU A 77 -6.82 -6.56 -12.52
C LEU A 77 -8.15 -6.70 -11.78
N VAL A 78 -9.01 -5.72 -12.00
CA VAL A 78 -10.43 -5.75 -11.62
C VAL A 78 -11.26 -5.94 -12.90
N PRO A 79 -11.54 -7.20 -13.32
CA PRO A 79 -12.16 -7.49 -14.62
C PRO A 79 -13.51 -6.80 -14.82
N GLU A 80 -14.26 -6.64 -13.75
CA GLU A 80 -15.55 -5.94 -13.78
C GLU A 80 -15.40 -4.47 -14.16
N THR A 81 -14.39 -3.78 -13.61
CA THR A 81 -14.10 -2.38 -13.96
C THR A 81 -13.66 -2.26 -15.41
N VAL A 82 -12.78 -3.16 -15.88
CA VAL A 82 -12.32 -3.19 -17.28
C VAL A 82 -13.52 -3.32 -18.23
N ARG A 83 -14.41 -4.30 -17.96
CA ARG A 83 -15.61 -4.51 -18.77
C ARG A 83 -16.57 -3.33 -18.76
N ARG A 84 -16.92 -2.81 -17.57
CA ARG A 84 -17.86 -1.70 -17.42
C ARG A 84 -17.38 -0.41 -18.07
N ALA A 85 -16.08 -0.16 -18.01
CA ALA A 85 -15.47 1.00 -18.64
C ALA A 85 -15.20 0.83 -20.14
N GLY A 86 -15.47 -0.34 -20.71
CA GLY A 86 -15.24 -0.63 -22.12
C GLY A 86 -13.77 -0.51 -22.54
N VAL A 87 -12.84 -0.82 -21.63
CA VAL A 87 -11.41 -0.73 -21.90
C VAL A 87 -11.00 -1.86 -22.82
N THR A 88 -10.45 -1.53 -23.99
CA THR A 88 -9.93 -2.52 -24.94
C THR A 88 -8.59 -3.07 -24.48
N ASP A 89 -8.21 -4.25 -24.97
CA ASP A 89 -6.91 -4.87 -24.65
C ASP A 89 -5.74 -3.98 -25.03
N ASP A 90 -5.81 -3.29 -26.18
CA ASP A 90 -4.77 -2.35 -26.62
C ASP A 90 -4.66 -1.15 -25.66
N ALA A 91 -5.78 -0.57 -25.24
CA ALA A 91 -5.80 0.54 -24.31
C ALA A 91 -5.27 0.12 -22.93
N LEU A 92 -5.61 -1.08 -22.47
CA LEU A 92 -5.08 -1.64 -21.23
C LEU A 92 -3.55 -1.85 -21.32
N ALA A 93 -3.08 -2.45 -22.42
CA ALA A 93 -1.64 -2.66 -22.66
C ALA A 93 -0.86 -1.34 -22.69
N ASP A 94 -1.44 -0.27 -23.25
CA ASP A 94 -0.83 1.06 -23.28
C ASP A 94 -0.69 1.66 -21.88
N VAL A 95 -1.72 1.53 -21.04
CA VAL A 95 -1.67 1.98 -19.65
C VAL A 95 -0.62 1.17 -18.88
N GLU A 96 -0.62 -0.14 -19.00
CA GLU A 96 0.34 -1.03 -18.34
C GLU A 96 1.78 -0.70 -18.70
N ARG A 97 2.10 -0.46 -19.98
CA ARG A 97 3.45 -0.08 -20.40
C ARG A 97 3.93 1.19 -19.71
N ARG A 98 3.11 2.23 -19.69
CA ARG A 98 3.46 3.51 -19.04
C ARG A 98 3.66 3.36 -17.54
N GLU A 99 2.73 2.66 -16.87
CA GLU A 99 2.80 2.50 -15.43
C GLU A 99 3.91 1.55 -15.00
N ARG A 100 4.27 0.55 -15.84
CA ARG A 100 5.43 -0.32 -15.59
C ARG A 100 6.74 0.44 -15.66
N ALA A 101 6.94 1.27 -16.67
CA ALA A 101 8.12 2.12 -16.77
C ALA A 101 8.27 3.07 -15.55
N GLU A 102 7.16 3.61 -15.05
CA GLU A 102 7.16 4.44 -13.84
C GLU A 102 7.43 3.62 -12.59
N LEU A 103 6.87 2.40 -12.50
CA LEU A 103 7.12 1.46 -11.40
C LEU A 103 8.62 1.14 -11.30
N GLU A 104 9.26 0.80 -12.41
CA GLU A 104 10.69 0.46 -12.48
C GLU A 104 11.57 1.64 -12.04
N ARG A 105 11.27 2.86 -12.51
CA ARG A 105 11.99 4.07 -12.06
C ARG A 105 11.85 4.30 -10.56
N ARG A 106 10.66 4.08 -9.99
CA ARG A 106 10.42 4.21 -8.55
C ARG A 106 11.08 3.09 -7.76
N ALA A 107 11.01 1.84 -8.24
CA ALA A 107 11.68 0.71 -7.61
C ALA A 107 13.19 0.96 -7.53
N GLN A 108 13.81 1.37 -8.64
CA GLN A 108 15.23 1.73 -8.64
C GLN A 108 15.55 2.88 -7.68
N ARG A 109 14.70 3.89 -7.59
CA ARG A 109 14.90 5.04 -6.70
C ARG A 109 14.81 4.68 -5.21
N PHE A 110 13.85 3.84 -4.83
CA PHE A 110 13.54 3.58 -3.41
C PHE A 110 14.18 2.29 -2.88
N ARG A 111 14.37 1.30 -3.74
CA ARG A 111 15.00 0.04 -3.40
C ARG A 111 16.48 -0.01 -3.81
N GLY A 112 16.82 0.53 -4.99
CA GLY A 112 18.14 0.33 -5.59
C GLY A 112 18.39 -1.14 -5.87
N ASP A 113 19.61 -1.61 -5.53
CA ASP A 113 20.04 -2.99 -5.75
C ASP A 113 19.68 -3.96 -4.61
N ARG A 114 18.90 -3.50 -3.61
CA ARG A 114 18.50 -4.36 -2.49
C ARG A 114 17.48 -5.40 -2.95
N THR A 115 17.72 -6.64 -2.56
CA THR A 115 16.78 -7.74 -2.81
C THR A 115 15.48 -7.51 -2.03
N ARG A 116 14.34 -7.70 -2.71
CA ARG A 116 13.02 -7.66 -2.08
C ARG A 116 12.85 -8.81 -1.10
N LEU A 117 12.27 -8.52 0.07
CA LEU A 117 11.93 -9.55 1.04
C LEU A 117 10.77 -10.42 0.51
N SER A 118 10.85 -11.73 0.73
CA SER A 118 9.77 -12.64 0.41
C SER A 118 8.58 -12.40 1.33
N LEU A 119 7.37 -12.38 0.77
CA LEU A 119 6.11 -12.29 1.52
C LEU A 119 5.39 -13.63 1.60
N VAL A 120 5.91 -14.67 0.94
CA VAL A 120 5.24 -15.97 0.83
C VAL A 120 5.00 -16.56 2.21
N GLY A 121 3.72 -16.79 2.55
CA GLY A 121 3.29 -17.37 3.81
C GLY A 121 3.36 -16.45 5.05
N ARG A 122 3.81 -15.20 4.87
CA ARG A 122 4.05 -14.23 5.96
C ARG A 122 2.89 -13.23 6.10
N THR A 123 2.85 -12.52 7.22
CA THR A 123 1.99 -11.35 7.40
C THR A 123 2.68 -10.11 6.84
N ALA A 124 2.07 -9.48 5.83
CA ALA A 124 2.52 -8.20 5.29
C ALA A 124 1.81 -7.06 6.02
N VAL A 125 2.56 -6.15 6.64
CA VAL A 125 2.03 -4.94 7.26
C VAL A 125 2.34 -3.76 6.35
N VAL A 126 1.35 -3.35 5.57
CA VAL A 126 1.43 -2.19 4.66
C VAL A 126 1.23 -0.91 5.45
N VAL A 127 2.21 -0.01 5.38
CA VAL A 127 2.23 1.25 6.14
C VAL A 127 2.35 2.44 5.20
N ASP A 128 1.46 3.42 5.38
CA ASP A 128 1.52 4.73 4.72
C ASP A 128 1.49 5.86 5.75
N ASP A 129 1.77 7.11 5.36
CA ASP A 129 1.70 8.28 6.25
C ASP A 129 0.27 8.81 6.44
N GLY A 130 -0.67 8.33 5.65
CA GLY A 130 -2.11 8.58 5.76
C GLY A 130 -2.87 8.18 4.51
N ILE A 131 -4.18 8.07 4.64
CA ILE A 131 -5.07 7.74 3.54
C ILE A 131 -5.89 8.97 3.13
N ALA A 132 -5.87 9.32 1.84
CA ALA A 132 -6.80 10.26 1.23
C ALA A 132 -7.96 9.51 0.56
N THR A 133 -7.75 8.96 -0.64
CA THR A 133 -8.78 8.19 -1.37
C THR A 133 -8.68 6.67 -1.11
N GLY A 134 -7.55 6.20 -0.62
CA GLY A 134 -7.28 4.78 -0.40
C GLY A 134 -6.84 3.98 -1.63
N ALA A 135 -6.82 4.58 -2.82
CA ALA A 135 -6.50 3.85 -4.05
C ALA A 135 -5.08 3.26 -4.05
N THR A 136 -4.09 4.00 -3.56
CA THR A 136 -2.70 3.51 -3.45
C THR A 136 -2.58 2.42 -2.38
N ALA A 137 -3.22 2.61 -1.23
CA ALA A 137 -3.23 1.63 -0.15
C ALA A 137 -3.89 0.31 -0.59
N ARG A 138 -5.02 0.39 -1.31
CA ARG A 138 -5.67 -0.78 -1.92
C ARG A 138 -4.71 -1.51 -2.86
N ALA A 139 -4.12 -0.79 -3.81
CA ALA A 139 -3.17 -1.35 -4.75
C ALA A 139 -2.00 -2.06 -4.04
N ALA A 140 -1.47 -1.47 -2.96
CA ALA A 140 -0.40 -2.07 -2.19
C ALA A 140 -0.82 -3.36 -1.48
N CYS A 141 -2.03 -3.40 -0.89
CA CYS A 141 -2.56 -4.60 -0.24
C CYS A 141 -2.78 -5.73 -1.26
N GLU A 142 -3.36 -5.42 -2.42
CA GLU A 142 -3.59 -6.37 -3.52
C GLU A 142 -2.27 -6.93 -4.06
N VAL A 143 -1.26 -6.07 -4.25
CA VAL A 143 0.09 -6.47 -4.69
C VAL A 143 0.76 -7.34 -3.62
N ALA A 144 0.70 -6.97 -2.34
CA ALA A 144 1.27 -7.79 -1.27
C ALA A 144 0.64 -9.19 -1.22
N ARG A 145 -0.67 -9.27 -1.40
CA ARG A 145 -1.38 -10.56 -1.48
C ARG A 145 -0.96 -11.37 -2.71
N ALA A 146 -0.85 -10.74 -3.87
CA ALA A 146 -0.38 -11.40 -5.10
C ALA A 146 1.10 -11.84 -5.02
N GLN A 147 1.90 -11.21 -4.15
CA GLN A 147 3.27 -11.62 -3.82
C GLN A 147 3.33 -12.77 -2.80
N GLY A 148 2.19 -13.33 -2.42
CA GLY A 148 2.09 -14.53 -1.58
C GLY A 148 1.92 -14.27 -0.08
N ALA A 149 1.62 -13.04 0.35
CA ALA A 149 1.31 -12.77 1.75
C ALA A 149 0.09 -13.60 2.20
N ALA A 150 0.23 -14.35 3.29
CA ALA A 150 -0.86 -15.13 3.89
C ALA A 150 -1.88 -14.23 4.59
N ARG A 151 -1.42 -13.12 5.15
CA ARG A 151 -2.25 -12.09 5.79
C ARG A 151 -1.75 -10.71 5.41
N VAL A 152 -2.66 -9.76 5.20
CA VAL A 152 -2.35 -8.37 4.91
C VAL A 152 -2.98 -7.47 5.97
N VAL A 153 -2.16 -6.67 6.62
CA VAL A 153 -2.57 -5.63 7.58
C VAL A 153 -2.28 -4.27 6.95
N LEU A 154 -3.26 -3.38 6.91
CA LEU A 154 -3.07 -2.00 6.50
C LEU A 154 -3.08 -1.10 7.72
N ALA A 155 -1.99 -0.38 7.94
CA ALA A 155 -1.80 0.45 9.12
C ALA A 155 -1.35 1.87 8.75
N VAL A 156 -2.11 2.88 9.21
CA VAL A 156 -1.85 4.29 8.91
C VAL A 156 -2.08 5.17 10.14
N PRO A 157 -1.37 6.30 10.26
CA PRO A 157 -1.63 7.25 11.33
C PRO A 157 -3.00 7.94 11.21
N VAL A 158 -3.43 8.27 9.98
CA VAL A 158 -4.66 9.03 9.75
C VAL A 158 -5.39 8.55 8.49
N ALA A 159 -6.71 8.49 8.59
CA ALA A 159 -7.57 8.12 7.46
C ALA A 159 -8.94 8.82 7.55
N PRO A 160 -9.70 8.96 6.46
CA PRO A 160 -11.08 9.46 6.49
C PRO A 160 -12.01 8.56 7.30
N VAL A 161 -13.15 9.06 7.76
CA VAL A 161 -14.09 8.31 8.61
C VAL A 161 -14.60 7.02 7.96
N ASP A 162 -14.79 7.02 6.64
CA ASP A 162 -15.35 5.91 5.85
C ASP A 162 -14.29 4.95 5.27
N TRP A 163 -13.00 5.19 5.55
CA TRP A 163 -11.89 4.44 4.96
C TRP A 163 -11.98 2.93 5.18
N ALA A 164 -12.39 2.51 6.38
CA ALA A 164 -12.47 1.10 6.73
C ALA A 164 -13.53 0.38 5.90
N ARG A 165 -14.67 1.02 5.61
CA ARG A 165 -15.70 0.47 4.71
C ARG A 165 -15.16 0.33 3.29
N ASN A 166 -14.43 1.35 2.82
CA ASN A 166 -13.92 1.40 1.46
C ASN A 166 -12.76 0.43 1.21
N LEU A 167 -12.09 -0.07 2.25
CA LEU A 167 -10.92 -0.94 2.15
C LEU A 167 -11.10 -2.31 2.86
N SER A 168 -12.31 -2.61 3.33
CA SER A 168 -12.61 -3.83 4.10
C SER A 168 -12.32 -5.13 3.35
N ASP A 169 -12.32 -5.10 2.03
CA ASP A 169 -12.01 -6.23 1.14
C ASP A 169 -10.54 -6.28 0.69
N ALA A 170 -9.76 -5.21 0.96
CA ALA A 170 -8.37 -5.11 0.53
C ALA A 170 -7.38 -5.73 1.53
N ALA A 171 -7.67 -5.69 2.82
CA ALA A 171 -6.81 -6.18 3.89
C ALA A 171 -7.60 -6.96 4.95
N ASP A 172 -6.92 -7.89 5.63
CA ASP A 172 -7.52 -8.72 6.68
C ASP A 172 -7.69 -7.92 7.99
N GLU A 173 -6.86 -6.90 8.18
CA GLU A 173 -6.94 -6.00 9.33
C GLU A 173 -6.66 -4.56 8.89
N LEU A 174 -7.44 -3.64 9.42
CA LEU A 174 -7.35 -2.20 9.13
C LEU A 174 -7.12 -1.42 10.42
N ILE A 175 -6.01 -0.67 10.49
CA ILE A 175 -5.63 0.11 11.67
C ILE A 175 -5.37 1.56 11.30
N ALA A 176 -6.12 2.48 11.93
CA ALA A 176 -5.84 3.90 11.91
C ALA A 176 -5.77 4.44 13.35
N LEU A 177 -4.85 5.37 13.61
CA LEU A 177 -4.75 6.01 14.93
C LEU A 177 -5.78 7.13 15.10
N ALA A 178 -6.12 7.82 14.00
CA ALA A 178 -7.08 8.90 13.99
C ALA A 178 -7.92 8.89 12.71
N THR A 179 -9.22 9.15 12.87
CA THR A 179 -10.18 9.29 11.75
C THR A 179 -10.95 10.61 11.87
N PRO A 180 -10.30 11.75 11.57
CA PRO A 180 -10.94 13.05 11.71
C PRO A 180 -12.06 13.24 10.67
N ARG A 181 -13.14 13.93 11.08
CA ARG A 181 -14.30 14.22 10.18
C ARG A 181 -13.93 15.13 9.00
N LEU A 182 -12.89 15.94 9.12
CA LEU A 182 -12.38 16.84 8.08
C LEU A 182 -10.87 16.57 7.92
N LEU A 183 -10.52 15.84 6.89
CA LEU A 183 -9.13 15.64 6.48
C LEU A 183 -8.80 16.70 5.42
N ARG A 184 -8.05 17.76 5.79
CA ARG A 184 -7.73 18.85 4.85
C ARG A 184 -6.48 18.56 4.01
N ALA A 185 -5.52 17.82 4.54
CA ALA A 185 -4.32 17.36 3.84
C ALA A 185 -3.62 16.26 4.64
N ILE A 186 -2.86 15.42 3.94
CA ILE A 186 -1.87 14.51 4.51
C ILE A 186 -0.52 15.08 4.08
N GLY A 187 0.26 15.62 5.02
CA GLY A 187 1.55 16.24 4.71
C GLY A 187 2.34 16.58 5.94
#